data_e5e11ba39e680dd43dc178da2bc6eb9e
#
_entry.id   e5e11ba39e680dd43dc178da2bc6eb9e
#
_cell.length_a   1.000
_cell.length_b   1.000
_cell.length_c   1.000
_cell.angle_alpha   90.00
_cell.angle_beta   90.00
_cell.angle_gamma   90.00
#
_symmetry.space_group_name_H-M   'P 1'
#
loop_
_entity.id
_entity.type
_entity.pdbx_description
1 polymer ?
#
loop_
_entity_poly.entity_id
_entity_poly.type
_entity_poly.pdbx_seq_one_letter_code
_entity_poly.pdbx_strand_id
1 'polypeptide(L)'
;METTQGLTPSISLRANIGPLAGRVLARPSTSLAPRIVILGGGFAGVTTAMELAKRCAGVLPMHITLISEQNFFLFTPMLAEAATGAVETRHVLYPIRPLCRAWEIEFGEMSVESIDIDRRRVIVRHRRSPFRQQVHYDKLVLALGATPNMAMVPGAAEHTLPCKGVGDAVLIRNHVINLFESAALTDDPWVRQRLLTFVVVGAGHAGTELMAGLEELTRGILLRHYPSIHRDSIRLVLVGSAVLPQTATNLATYTKDQLLKRGIELETARAAKVTAEGLELQDGRFIPSHCVIWTAGNRVSPVIADLPLVKVKDGRLKVNEYFEAEGARGVYALGDNAAQIDPHTGSPYVATAQVAVPQAKALASVIEAELTGRPKRPFRFKVLGEMVPLSRRTAVADLLGIKLVGFLAWFGWKVVYMLKLPTLAARLRVVLDWSVELFFERDVSELTVAKGGGD
;
A
#
# COMPACT_ATOMS: atom_id res chain seq x y z
N MET A 1 31.68 -18.11 -46.23
CA MET A 1 30.69 -19.19 -46.28
C MET A 1 30.84 -19.98 -45.01
N GLU A 2 29.94 -19.85 -44.16
CA GLU A 2 29.39 -20.70 -43.15
C GLU A 2 28.80 -19.86 -42.02
N THR A 3 27.50 -19.83 -42.01
CA THR A 3 26.66 -19.13 -41.05
C THR A 3 26.61 -19.92 -39.77
N THR A 4 27.18 -19.41 -38.69
CA THR A 4 26.95 -19.92 -37.34
C THR A 4 25.69 -19.27 -36.76
N GLN A 5 24.59 -19.99 -36.82
CA GLN A 5 23.38 -19.73 -36.05
C GLN A 5 23.66 -20.03 -34.56
N GLY A 6 23.69 -18.95 -33.76
CA GLY A 6 23.73 -19.05 -32.30
C GLY A 6 22.39 -19.49 -31.75
N LEU A 7 22.31 -20.74 -31.27
CA LEU A 7 21.21 -21.27 -30.49
C LEU A 7 21.26 -20.65 -29.08
N THR A 8 20.38 -19.72 -28.81
CA THR A 8 20.02 -19.34 -27.42
C THR A 8 19.09 -20.42 -26.87
N PRO A 9 19.42 -21.11 -25.78
CA PRO A 9 18.51 -22.04 -25.15
C PRO A 9 17.41 -21.24 -24.47
N SER A 10 16.22 -21.25 -25.01
CA SER A 10 15.00 -20.84 -24.29
C SER A 10 14.73 -21.90 -23.21
N ILE A 11 15.09 -21.59 -21.96
CA ILE A 11 14.67 -22.39 -20.80
C ILE A 11 13.18 -22.17 -20.61
N SER A 12 12.39 -23.03 -21.23
CA SER A 12 10.95 -23.17 -20.94
C SER A 12 10.81 -23.77 -19.53
N LEU A 13 10.71 -22.94 -18.52
CA LEU A 13 10.27 -23.32 -17.17
C LEU A 13 8.74 -23.61 -17.19
N ARG A 14 8.31 -24.53 -18.02
CA ARG A 14 7.07 -25.24 -17.77
C ARG A 14 7.40 -26.27 -16.68
N ALA A 15 7.33 -25.85 -15.42
CA ALA A 15 7.22 -26.79 -14.34
C ALA A 15 5.97 -27.62 -14.62
N ASN A 16 6.17 -28.88 -14.99
CA ASN A 16 5.12 -29.88 -15.06
C ASN A 16 4.69 -30.16 -13.61
N ILE A 17 3.91 -29.22 -13.05
CA ILE A 17 3.26 -29.39 -11.75
C ILE A 17 2.13 -30.37 -12.07
N GLY A 18 2.41 -31.68 -11.90
CA GLY A 18 1.39 -32.71 -11.92
C GLY A 18 0.20 -32.28 -11.07
N PRO A 19 -0.96 -32.96 -11.16
CA PRO A 19 -2.14 -32.54 -10.44
C PRO A 19 -1.79 -32.42 -8.97
N LEU A 20 -1.57 -31.18 -8.51
CA LEU A 20 -1.44 -30.85 -7.10
C LEU A 20 -2.76 -31.30 -6.49
N ALA A 21 -2.78 -32.48 -5.87
CA ALA A 21 -3.78 -32.84 -4.87
C ALA A 21 -3.63 -31.80 -3.76
N GLY A 22 -4.24 -30.63 -3.98
CA GLY A 22 -4.10 -29.46 -3.13
C GLY A 22 -4.59 -29.82 -1.74
N ARG A 23 -3.77 -29.61 -0.76
CA ARG A 23 -4.20 -29.63 0.63
C ARG A 23 -5.35 -28.63 0.75
N VAL A 24 -6.58 -29.13 0.90
CA VAL A 24 -7.79 -28.31 1.00
C VAL A 24 -7.66 -27.48 2.27
N LEU A 25 -7.56 -26.16 2.12
CA LEU A 25 -7.63 -25.22 3.24
C LEU A 25 -9.00 -25.38 3.91
N ALA A 26 -9.05 -25.40 5.23
CA ALA A 26 -10.27 -25.57 6.01
C ALA A 26 -11.15 -26.74 5.52
N ARG A 27 -10.61 -27.97 5.55
CA ARG A 27 -11.42 -29.19 5.38
C ARG A 27 -12.64 -29.11 6.30
N PRO A 28 -13.83 -29.62 5.87
CA PRO A 28 -14.91 -29.82 6.82
C PRO A 28 -14.36 -30.72 7.91
N SER A 29 -13.96 -30.14 9.04
CA SER A 29 -13.46 -30.90 10.17
C SER A 29 -14.67 -31.40 10.93
N THR A 30 -14.62 -32.64 11.40
CA THR A 30 -15.49 -33.18 12.44
C THR A 30 -15.24 -32.49 13.81
N SER A 31 -14.32 -31.55 13.86
CA SER A 31 -13.96 -30.77 15.04
C SER A 31 -15.00 -29.69 15.33
N LEU A 32 -15.47 -29.62 16.58
CA LEU A 32 -16.33 -28.57 17.12
C LEU A 32 -15.63 -27.18 17.20
N ALA A 33 -14.35 -27.08 16.81
CA ALA A 33 -13.57 -25.86 16.86
C ALA A 33 -14.02 -24.87 15.76
N PRO A 34 -14.35 -23.61 16.10
CA PRO A 34 -14.81 -22.61 15.16
C PRO A 34 -13.73 -22.27 14.13
N ARG A 35 -14.15 -22.11 12.87
CA ARG A 35 -13.32 -21.73 11.73
C ARG A 35 -13.40 -20.22 11.54
N ILE A 36 -12.26 -19.55 11.71
CA ILE A 36 -12.14 -18.12 11.54
C ILE A 36 -11.33 -17.87 10.26
N VAL A 37 -11.99 -17.31 9.25
CA VAL A 37 -11.37 -16.98 7.98
C VAL A 37 -11.12 -15.48 7.93
N ILE A 38 -9.87 -15.09 7.66
CA ILE A 38 -9.42 -13.70 7.57
C ILE A 38 -8.95 -13.46 6.15
N LEU A 39 -9.55 -12.49 5.47
CA LEU A 39 -9.25 -12.13 4.09
C LEU A 39 -8.42 -10.84 4.04
N GLY A 40 -7.19 -10.96 3.55
CA GLY A 40 -6.25 -9.86 3.36
C GLY A 40 -4.99 -9.96 4.22
N GLY A 41 -3.82 -9.87 3.57
CA GLY A 41 -2.48 -9.95 4.17
C GLY A 41 -1.88 -8.59 4.55
N GLY A 42 -2.70 -7.54 4.70
CA GLY A 42 -2.28 -6.21 5.13
C GLY A 42 -2.23 -6.04 6.64
N PHE A 43 -2.09 -4.78 7.11
CA PHE A 43 -2.02 -4.44 8.53
C PHE A 43 -3.18 -5.01 9.36
N ALA A 44 -4.39 -4.85 8.86
CA ALA A 44 -5.59 -5.31 9.56
C ALA A 44 -5.64 -6.83 9.68
N GLY A 45 -5.50 -7.56 8.57
CA GLY A 45 -5.66 -9.01 8.54
C GLY A 45 -4.55 -9.76 9.26
N VAL A 46 -3.28 -9.44 8.99
CA VAL A 46 -2.14 -10.08 9.66
C VAL A 46 -2.17 -9.83 11.17
N THR A 47 -2.44 -8.58 11.58
CA THR A 47 -2.52 -8.26 13.01
C THR A 47 -3.69 -8.99 13.67
N THR A 48 -4.87 -9.06 13.03
CA THR A 48 -6.02 -9.81 13.57
C THR A 48 -5.70 -11.29 13.76
N ALA A 49 -5.08 -11.92 12.74
CA ALA A 49 -4.71 -13.33 12.80
C ALA A 49 -3.73 -13.63 13.94
N MET A 50 -2.67 -12.83 14.05
CA MET A 50 -1.66 -13.00 15.10
C MET A 50 -2.19 -12.74 16.51
N GLU A 51 -2.95 -11.64 16.70
CA GLU A 51 -3.51 -11.29 18.01
C GLU A 51 -4.55 -12.30 18.45
N LEU A 52 -5.38 -12.82 17.54
CA LEU A 52 -6.35 -13.84 17.84
C LEU A 52 -5.68 -15.16 18.23
N ALA A 53 -4.70 -15.63 17.46
CA ALA A 53 -3.95 -16.82 17.78
C ALA A 53 -3.24 -16.70 19.14
N LYS A 54 -2.60 -15.55 19.41
CA LYS A 54 -1.94 -15.27 20.69
C LYS A 54 -2.90 -15.29 21.88
N ARG A 55 -4.08 -14.69 21.75
CA ARG A 55 -5.09 -14.61 22.84
C ARG A 55 -5.71 -15.95 23.18
N CYS A 56 -5.89 -16.78 22.16
CA CYS A 56 -6.61 -18.05 22.30
C CYS A 56 -5.67 -19.26 22.44
N ALA A 57 -4.37 -19.06 22.36
CA ALA A 57 -3.37 -20.12 22.53
C ALA A 57 -3.57 -20.85 23.88
N GLY A 58 -3.81 -22.16 23.80
CA GLY A 58 -4.01 -23.01 24.99
C GLY A 58 -5.33 -22.81 25.73
N VAL A 59 -6.20 -21.88 25.29
CA VAL A 59 -7.48 -21.56 25.96
C VAL A 59 -8.69 -22.06 25.17
N LEU A 60 -8.66 -21.85 23.84
CA LEU A 60 -9.78 -22.17 22.97
C LEU A 60 -9.27 -22.87 21.70
N PRO A 61 -9.76 -24.09 21.42
CA PRO A 61 -9.49 -24.71 20.13
C PRO A 61 -10.20 -23.91 19.02
N MET A 62 -9.45 -23.45 18.01
CA MET A 62 -9.99 -22.78 16.83
C MET A 62 -9.11 -23.01 15.63
N HIS A 63 -9.67 -22.87 14.44
CA HIS A 63 -8.94 -22.91 13.20
C HIS A 63 -8.90 -21.51 12.61
N ILE A 64 -7.71 -20.92 12.52
CA ILE A 64 -7.51 -19.60 11.90
C ILE A 64 -6.90 -19.82 10.53
N THR A 65 -7.58 -19.33 9.48
CA THR A 65 -7.09 -19.34 8.11
C THR A 65 -6.94 -17.91 7.63
N LEU A 66 -5.71 -17.51 7.28
CA LEU A 66 -5.41 -16.22 6.64
C LEU A 66 -5.25 -16.43 5.13
N ILE A 67 -6.03 -15.71 4.34
CA ILE A 67 -5.99 -15.73 2.88
C ILE A 67 -5.51 -14.39 2.37
N SER A 68 -4.48 -14.40 1.55
CA SER A 68 -3.93 -13.20 0.92
C SER A 68 -3.47 -13.49 -0.51
N GLU A 69 -3.63 -12.53 -1.38
CA GLU A 69 -3.13 -12.59 -2.75
C GLU A 69 -1.60 -12.58 -2.82
N GLN A 70 -0.95 -11.96 -1.84
CA GLN A 70 0.50 -11.87 -1.71
C GLN A 70 0.99 -12.74 -0.55
N ASN A 71 2.15 -13.36 -0.69
CA ASN A 71 2.79 -14.16 0.36
C ASN A 71 3.60 -13.32 1.36
N PHE A 72 3.49 -12.00 1.25
CA PHE A 72 4.18 -11.05 2.11
C PHE A 72 3.22 -9.97 2.62
N PHE A 73 3.55 -9.44 3.77
CA PHE A 73 3.00 -8.21 4.34
C PHE A 73 3.85 -7.03 3.86
N LEU A 74 3.22 -6.02 3.27
CA LEU A 74 3.88 -4.80 2.82
C LEU A 74 3.76 -3.72 3.90
N PHE A 75 4.89 -3.17 4.34
CA PHE A 75 4.93 -2.02 5.23
C PHE A 75 4.77 -0.72 4.43
N THR A 76 3.52 -0.43 4.04
CA THR A 76 3.16 0.68 3.15
C THR A 76 3.64 2.08 3.59
N PRO A 77 3.85 2.39 4.90
CA PRO A 77 4.37 3.70 5.29
C PRO A 77 5.77 4.03 4.77
N MET A 78 6.52 3.04 4.29
CA MET A 78 7.85 3.26 3.69
C MET A 78 7.85 3.03 2.17
N LEU A 79 6.67 2.98 1.54
CA LEU A 79 6.55 2.69 0.12
C LEU A 79 7.11 3.83 -0.75
N ALA A 80 6.92 5.08 -0.35
CA ALA A 80 7.49 6.24 -1.04
C ALA A 80 9.03 6.24 -0.99
N GLU A 81 9.63 5.86 0.17
CA GLU A 81 11.08 5.68 0.28
C GLU A 81 11.59 4.53 -0.61
N ALA A 82 10.85 3.42 -0.68
CA ALA A 82 11.19 2.31 -1.57
C ALA A 82 11.08 2.69 -3.06
N ALA A 83 10.05 3.47 -3.44
CA ALA A 83 9.84 3.96 -4.80
C ALA A 83 10.92 4.96 -5.27
N THR A 84 11.64 5.57 -4.34
CA THR A 84 12.71 6.54 -4.62
C THR A 84 14.10 6.04 -4.22
N GLY A 85 14.20 4.75 -3.84
CA GLY A 85 15.48 4.10 -3.54
C GLY A 85 16.11 4.48 -2.20
N ALA A 86 15.39 5.17 -1.31
CA ALA A 86 15.90 5.51 0.03
C ALA A 86 15.90 4.29 0.98
N VAL A 87 15.11 3.28 0.67
CA VAL A 87 15.08 1.99 1.36
C VAL A 87 15.03 0.90 0.29
N GLU A 88 15.79 -0.17 0.49
CA GLU A 88 15.74 -1.33 -0.40
C GLU A 88 14.32 -1.93 -0.43
N THR A 89 13.77 -2.11 -1.62
CA THR A 89 12.38 -2.53 -1.83
C THR A 89 12.03 -3.81 -1.07
N ARG A 90 12.99 -4.75 -0.94
CA ARG A 90 12.78 -6.00 -0.18
C ARG A 90 12.71 -5.80 1.33
N HIS A 91 13.23 -4.70 1.86
CA HIS A 91 13.26 -4.44 3.30
C HIS A 91 11.93 -3.90 3.85
N VAL A 92 10.99 -3.52 2.96
CA VAL A 92 9.62 -3.17 3.34
C VAL A 92 8.64 -4.35 3.22
N LEU A 93 9.14 -5.55 2.84
CA LEU A 93 8.37 -6.78 2.68
C LEU A 93 8.66 -7.79 3.79
N TYR A 94 7.61 -8.35 4.36
CA TYR A 94 7.73 -9.36 5.42
C TYR A 94 6.96 -10.61 5.05
N PRO A 95 7.65 -11.78 4.89
CA PRO A 95 7.00 -13.03 4.54
C PRO A 95 5.92 -13.40 5.56
N ILE A 96 4.69 -13.68 5.09
CA ILE A 96 3.55 -14.02 5.96
C ILE A 96 3.69 -15.45 6.51
N ARG A 97 4.19 -16.41 5.71
CA ARG A 97 4.28 -17.82 6.14
C ARG A 97 5.07 -18.04 7.43
N PRO A 98 6.26 -17.44 7.65
CA PRO A 98 6.98 -17.56 8.92
C PRO A 98 6.19 -17.00 10.11
N LEU A 99 5.45 -15.89 9.90
CA LEU A 99 4.60 -15.30 10.94
C LEU A 99 3.44 -16.23 11.30
N CYS A 100 2.77 -16.79 10.29
CA CYS A 100 1.66 -17.74 10.49
C CYS A 100 2.13 -19.05 11.15
N ARG A 101 3.29 -19.59 10.74
CA ARG A 101 3.83 -20.82 11.32
C ARG A 101 4.12 -20.70 12.81
N ALA A 102 4.61 -19.55 13.26
CA ALA A 102 4.90 -19.29 14.66
C ALA A 102 3.67 -19.35 15.57
N TRP A 103 2.46 -19.21 15.00
CA TRP A 103 1.19 -19.16 15.71
C TRP A 103 0.16 -20.19 15.23
N GLU A 104 0.60 -21.22 14.50
CA GLU A 104 -0.27 -22.29 13.95
C GLU A 104 -1.44 -21.78 13.09
N ILE A 105 -1.26 -20.62 12.44
CA ILE A 105 -2.23 -20.05 11.51
C ILE A 105 -2.06 -20.71 10.15
N GLU A 106 -3.14 -21.23 9.57
CA GLU A 106 -3.15 -21.72 8.21
C GLU A 106 -3.10 -20.55 7.24
N PHE A 107 -2.15 -20.58 6.28
CA PHE A 107 -1.99 -19.50 5.30
C PHE A 107 -2.20 -20.00 3.87
N GLY A 108 -3.12 -19.33 3.15
CA GLY A 108 -3.39 -19.52 1.72
C GLY A 108 -2.97 -18.31 0.89
N GLU A 109 -2.01 -18.50 -0.05
CA GLU A 109 -1.69 -17.49 -1.08
C GLU A 109 -2.71 -17.62 -2.23
N MET A 110 -3.83 -16.92 -2.11
CA MET A 110 -4.97 -17.00 -3.03
C MET A 110 -5.66 -15.65 -3.15
N SER A 111 -6.24 -15.38 -4.33
CA SER A 111 -7.15 -14.24 -4.54
C SER A 111 -8.57 -14.65 -4.15
N VAL A 112 -9.31 -13.74 -3.55
CA VAL A 112 -10.73 -13.90 -3.26
C VAL A 112 -11.53 -13.56 -4.53
N GLU A 113 -12.31 -14.49 -5.04
CA GLU A 113 -13.18 -14.27 -6.20
C GLU A 113 -14.57 -13.81 -5.79
N SER A 114 -15.16 -14.46 -4.78
CA SER A 114 -16.48 -14.09 -4.28
C SER A 114 -16.72 -14.59 -2.86
N ILE A 115 -17.70 -13.98 -2.19
CA ILE A 115 -18.10 -14.33 -0.84
C ILE A 115 -19.61 -14.58 -0.83
N ASP A 116 -20.01 -15.77 -0.42
CA ASP A 116 -21.40 -16.18 -0.23
C ASP A 116 -21.72 -16.10 1.27
N ILE A 117 -22.35 -15.01 1.66
CA ILE A 117 -22.67 -14.74 3.08
C ILE A 117 -23.68 -15.76 3.62
N ASP A 118 -24.70 -16.09 2.83
CA ASP A 118 -25.79 -17.00 3.25
C ASP A 118 -25.30 -18.42 3.47
N ARG A 119 -24.41 -18.90 2.60
CA ARG A 119 -23.82 -20.24 2.71
C ARG A 119 -22.52 -20.26 3.52
N ARG A 120 -22.10 -19.14 4.07
CA ARG A 120 -20.87 -18.98 4.87
C ARG A 120 -19.65 -19.59 4.21
N ARG A 121 -19.39 -19.22 2.97
CA ARG A 121 -18.25 -19.70 2.20
C ARG A 121 -17.61 -18.58 1.39
N VAL A 122 -16.30 -18.71 1.20
CA VAL A 122 -15.49 -17.85 0.33
C VAL A 122 -14.98 -18.69 -0.82
N ILE A 123 -15.09 -18.19 -2.03
CA ILE A 123 -14.49 -18.80 -3.23
C ILE A 123 -13.15 -18.10 -3.48
N VAL A 124 -12.09 -18.89 -3.49
CA VAL A 124 -10.72 -18.40 -3.68
C VAL A 124 -10.07 -19.10 -4.87
N ARG A 125 -9.16 -18.42 -5.54
CA ARG A 125 -8.43 -18.90 -6.69
C ARG A 125 -6.93 -18.75 -6.48
N HIS A 126 -6.18 -19.77 -6.83
CA HIS A 126 -4.72 -19.67 -6.86
C HIS A 126 -4.27 -18.73 -8.00
N ARG A 127 -3.36 -17.79 -7.71
CA ARG A 127 -2.98 -16.74 -8.67
C ARG A 127 -2.38 -17.26 -9.98
N ARG A 128 -1.64 -18.38 -9.95
CA ARG A 128 -0.90 -18.95 -11.08
C ARG A 128 -1.47 -20.29 -11.57
N SER A 129 -2.70 -20.61 -11.19
CA SER A 129 -3.34 -21.88 -11.51
C SER A 129 -4.85 -21.67 -11.62
N PRO A 130 -5.56 -22.39 -12.48
CA PRO A 130 -7.01 -22.36 -12.54
C PRO A 130 -7.69 -22.98 -11.30
N PHE A 131 -6.91 -23.45 -10.34
CA PHE A 131 -7.41 -24.09 -9.14
C PHE A 131 -8.24 -23.13 -8.31
N ARG A 132 -9.51 -23.51 -8.09
CA ARG A 132 -10.46 -22.82 -7.22
C ARG A 132 -10.77 -23.69 -6.02
N GLN A 133 -10.99 -23.03 -4.88
CA GLN A 133 -11.35 -23.69 -3.64
C GLN A 133 -12.47 -22.95 -2.93
N GLN A 134 -13.35 -23.70 -2.28
CA GLN A 134 -14.34 -23.17 -1.35
C GLN A 134 -13.80 -23.29 0.08
N VAL A 135 -13.80 -22.17 0.81
CA VAL A 135 -13.38 -22.10 2.20
C VAL A 135 -14.60 -21.74 3.05
N HIS A 136 -15.03 -22.66 3.92
CA HIS A 136 -16.14 -22.43 4.83
C HIS A 136 -15.69 -21.74 6.11
N TYR A 137 -16.54 -20.88 6.67
CA TYR A 137 -16.24 -20.13 7.88
C TYR A 137 -17.41 -20.15 8.87
N ASP A 138 -17.08 -20.01 10.16
CA ASP A 138 -18.03 -19.70 11.21
C ASP A 138 -17.96 -18.21 11.58
N LYS A 139 -16.77 -17.61 11.45
CA LYS A 139 -16.48 -16.17 11.51
C LYS A 139 -15.67 -15.74 10.31
N LEU A 140 -16.03 -14.60 9.71
CA LEU A 140 -15.34 -14.02 8.56
C LEU A 140 -14.82 -12.62 8.88
N VAL A 141 -13.57 -12.37 8.59
CA VAL A 141 -12.94 -11.05 8.75
C VAL A 141 -12.56 -10.48 7.39
N LEU A 142 -13.17 -9.36 7.02
CA LEU A 142 -12.94 -8.64 5.77
C LEU A 142 -11.87 -7.56 5.99
N ALA A 143 -10.66 -7.81 5.51
CA ALA A 143 -9.48 -6.94 5.65
C ALA A 143 -8.71 -6.80 4.33
N LEU A 144 -9.43 -6.83 3.18
CA LEU A 144 -8.87 -6.80 1.82
C LEU A 144 -8.23 -5.47 1.43
N GLY A 145 -8.35 -4.45 2.28
CA GLY A 145 -7.80 -3.13 2.02
C GLY A 145 -8.53 -2.38 0.91
N ALA A 146 -7.85 -1.41 0.32
CA ALA A 146 -8.36 -0.58 -0.76
C ALA A 146 -7.40 -0.56 -1.94
N THR A 147 -7.91 -0.32 -3.14
CA THR A 147 -7.16 -0.14 -4.39
C THR A 147 -7.19 1.32 -4.82
N PRO A 148 -6.22 1.79 -5.64
CA PRO A 148 -6.30 3.12 -6.24
C PRO A 148 -7.57 3.28 -7.06
N ASN A 149 -8.23 4.43 -6.93
CA ASN A 149 -9.43 4.74 -7.71
C ASN A 149 -9.04 5.48 -9.00
N MET A 150 -8.53 4.74 -9.96
CA MET A 150 -8.11 5.30 -11.25
C MET A 150 -9.30 5.58 -12.20
N ALA A 151 -10.51 5.09 -11.88
CA ALA A 151 -11.71 5.38 -12.65
C ALA A 151 -12.27 6.80 -12.41
N MET A 152 -11.70 7.56 -11.48
CA MET A 152 -12.13 8.94 -11.19
C MET A 152 -11.88 9.90 -12.34
N VAL A 153 -10.87 9.62 -13.18
CA VAL A 153 -10.44 10.49 -14.26
C VAL A 153 -10.21 9.65 -15.52
N PRO A 154 -10.80 10.02 -16.66
CA PRO A 154 -10.57 9.34 -17.93
C PRO A 154 -9.10 9.23 -18.28
N GLY A 155 -8.67 8.06 -18.72
CA GLY A 155 -7.29 7.75 -19.10
C GLY A 155 -6.30 7.54 -17.93
N ALA A 156 -6.74 7.69 -16.67
CA ALA A 156 -5.85 7.51 -15.54
C ALA A 156 -5.39 6.03 -15.40
N ALA A 157 -6.25 5.07 -15.69
CA ALA A 157 -5.92 3.65 -15.61
C ALA A 157 -4.88 3.24 -16.66
N GLU A 158 -4.92 3.82 -17.84
CA GLU A 158 -4.09 3.50 -19.00
C GLU A 158 -2.75 4.25 -19.01
N HIS A 159 -2.72 5.48 -18.47
CA HIS A 159 -1.61 6.41 -18.66
C HIS A 159 -0.96 6.87 -17.35
N THR A 160 -1.27 6.26 -16.19
CA THR A 160 -0.60 6.59 -14.93
C THR A 160 0.03 5.38 -14.26
N LEU A 161 1.02 5.64 -13.42
CA LEU A 161 1.59 4.65 -12.52
C LEU A 161 0.91 4.77 -11.14
N PRO A 162 0.25 3.73 -10.61
CA PRO A 162 -0.24 3.74 -9.24
C PRO A 162 0.93 3.69 -8.25
N CYS A 163 0.68 4.11 -6.99
CA CYS A 163 1.63 3.96 -5.89
C CYS A 163 0.92 3.31 -4.69
N LYS A 164 0.74 2.00 -4.73
CA LYS A 164 0.02 1.24 -3.67
C LYS A 164 0.72 -0.07 -3.31
N GLY A 165 1.35 -0.73 -4.27
CA GLY A 165 2.04 -2.00 -4.10
C GLY A 165 3.55 -1.90 -4.28
N VAL A 166 4.26 -2.96 -3.92
CA VAL A 166 5.71 -3.04 -4.10
C VAL A 166 6.12 -3.04 -5.57
N GLY A 167 5.32 -3.67 -6.44
CA GLY A 167 5.54 -3.63 -7.88
C GLY A 167 5.47 -2.21 -8.44
N ASP A 168 4.53 -1.40 -7.93
CA ASP A 168 4.40 0.01 -8.32
C ASP A 168 5.65 0.81 -7.94
N ALA A 169 6.20 0.58 -6.75
CA ALA A 169 7.43 1.25 -6.29
C ALA A 169 8.61 0.98 -7.23
N VAL A 170 8.79 -0.29 -7.62
CA VAL A 170 9.84 -0.69 -8.58
C VAL A 170 9.60 -0.06 -9.95
N LEU A 171 8.35 -0.11 -10.44
CA LEU A 171 7.99 0.48 -11.74
C LEU A 171 8.20 1.99 -11.76
N ILE A 172 7.82 2.71 -10.71
CA ILE A 172 8.04 4.17 -10.59
C ILE A 172 9.54 4.47 -10.65
N ARG A 173 10.36 3.77 -9.85
CA ARG A 173 11.82 3.98 -9.84
C ARG A 173 12.44 3.73 -11.20
N ASN A 174 12.16 2.59 -11.80
CA ASN A 174 12.69 2.23 -13.12
C ASN A 174 12.24 3.22 -14.19
N HIS A 175 10.98 3.63 -14.17
CA HIS A 175 10.42 4.58 -15.12
C HIS A 175 11.13 5.94 -15.03
N VAL A 176 11.35 6.45 -13.81
CA VAL A 176 12.08 7.72 -13.61
C VAL A 176 13.50 7.64 -14.14
N ILE A 177 14.23 6.54 -13.90
CA ILE A 177 15.59 6.33 -14.41
C ILE A 177 15.58 6.30 -15.95
N ASN A 178 14.67 5.52 -16.55
CA ASN A 178 14.52 5.39 -18.00
C ASN A 178 14.22 6.73 -18.70
N LEU A 179 13.43 7.59 -18.03
CA LEU A 179 13.16 8.93 -18.57
C LEU A 179 14.41 9.82 -18.55
N PHE A 180 15.29 9.67 -17.56
CA PHE A 180 16.59 10.36 -17.54
C PHE A 180 17.51 9.86 -18.65
N GLU A 181 17.61 8.53 -18.87
CA GLU A 181 18.36 7.95 -19.98
C GLU A 181 17.87 8.50 -21.33
N SER A 182 16.55 8.48 -21.53
CA SER A 182 15.92 8.98 -22.75
C SER A 182 16.14 10.48 -22.95
N ALA A 183 16.06 11.27 -21.87
CA ALA A 183 16.27 12.72 -21.90
C ALA A 183 17.73 13.09 -22.20
N ALA A 184 18.69 12.27 -21.79
CA ALA A 184 20.11 12.47 -22.09
C ALA A 184 20.44 12.23 -23.56
N LEU A 185 19.65 11.39 -24.23
CA LEU A 185 19.87 10.98 -25.64
C LEU A 185 19.09 11.83 -26.65
N THR A 186 18.11 12.63 -26.25
CA THR A 186 17.32 13.44 -27.17
C THR A 186 17.86 14.86 -27.28
N ASP A 187 17.91 15.39 -28.53
CA ASP A 187 18.25 16.80 -28.82
C ASP A 187 17.00 17.69 -28.94
N ASP A 188 15.81 17.09 -29.03
CA ASP A 188 14.54 17.84 -29.10
C ASP A 188 14.16 18.41 -27.71
N PRO A 189 14.16 19.76 -27.55
CA PRO A 189 13.84 20.39 -26.27
C PRO A 189 12.43 20.09 -25.77
N TRP A 190 11.44 19.92 -26.66
CA TRP A 190 10.06 19.60 -26.30
C TRP A 190 9.93 18.19 -25.77
N VAL A 191 10.57 17.22 -26.43
CA VAL A 191 10.63 15.83 -25.97
C VAL A 191 11.35 15.77 -24.64
N ARG A 192 12.52 16.42 -24.52
CA ARG A 192 13.30 16.46 -23.27
C ARG A 192 12.50 17.04 -22.10
N GLN A 193 11.76 18.14 -22.32
CA GLN A 193 10.93 18.73 -21.29
C GLN A 193 9.84 17.78 -20.78
N ARG A 194 9.19 17.05 -21.69
CA ARG A 194 8.15 16.05 -21.32
C ARG A 194 8.74 14.87 -20.55
N LEU A 195 9.93 14.40 -20.93
CA LEU A 195 10.66 13.32 -20.26
C LEU A 195 11.08 13.73 -18.84
N LEU A 196 11.43 15.00 -18.63
CA LEU A 196 11.90 15.53 -17.35
C LEU A 196 10.78 16.23 -16.52
N THR A 197 9.53 16.09 -16.92
CA THR A 197 8.36 16.55 -16.15
C THR A 197 7.73 15.37 -15.40
N PHE A 198 7.75 15.42 -14.07
CA PHE A 198 7.20 14.40 -13.20
C PHE A 198 5.97 14.95 -12.46
N VAL A 199 4.84 14.29 -12.64
CA VAL A 199 3.55 14.73 -12.07
C VAL A 199 3.08 13.70 -11.06
N VAL A 200 2.74 14.15 -9.85
CA VAL A 200 2.05 13.34 -8.85
C VAL A 200 0.65 13.90 -8.64
N VAL A 201 -0.36 13.09 -8.92
CA VAL A 201 -1.78 13.44 -8.69
C VAL A 201 -2.22 12.91 -7.34
N GLY A 202 -2.58 13.82 -6.45
CA GLY A 202 -2.98 13.54 -5.07
C GLY A 202 -1.97 14.12 -4.06
N ALA A 203 -2.32 15.26 -3.43
CA ALA A 203 -1.47 15.96 -2.45
C ALA A 203 -1.76 15.55 -0.98
N GLY A 204 -2.23 14.31 -0.75
CA GLY A 204 -2.30 13.69 0.56
C GLY A 204 -0.91 13.21 1.04
N HIS A 205 -0.85 12.45 2.16
CA HIS A 205 0.40 11.95 2.73
C HIS A 205 1.27 11.21 1.69
N ALA A 206 0.74 10.17 1.05
CA ALA A 206 1.50 9.37 0.09
C ALA A 206 2.05 10.18 -1.09
N GLY A 207 1.25 11.08 -1.66
CA GLY A 207 1.69 11.90 -2.80
C GLY A 207 2.70 12.97 -2.41
N THR A 208 2.55 13.57 -1.23
CA THR A 208 3.49 14.55 -0.69
C THR A 208 4.85 13.91 -0.37
N GLU A 209 4.84 12.74 0.27
CA GLU A 209 6.05 11.95 0.57
C GLU A 209 6.76 11.50 -0.73
N LEU A 210 5.99 10.98 -1.68
CA LEU A 210 6.53 10.54 -2.96
C LEU A 210 7.11 11.70 -3.76
N MET A 211 6.44 12.85 -3.83
CA MET A 211 6.94 14.04 -4.54
C MET A 211 8.23 14.55 -3.90
N ALA A 212 8.31 14.59 -2.58
CA ALA A 212 9.54 14.96 -1.87
C ALA A 212 10.69 13.98 -2.14
N GLY A 213 10.41 12.68 -2.20
CA GLY A 213 11.36 11.65 -2.55
C GLY A 213 11.80 11.70 -4.02
N LEU A 214 10.89 12.03 -4.95
CA LEU A 214 11.19 12.24 -6.36
C LEU A 214 12.10 13.46 -6.57
N GLU A 215 11.90 14.54 -5.83
CA GLU A 215 12.82 15.70 -5.86
C GLU A 215 14.23 15.27 -5.46
N GLU A 216 14.36 14.50 -4.40
CA GLU A 216 15.66 14.01 -3.95
C GLU A 216 16.28 13.04 -4.95
N LEU A 217 15.51 12.11 -5.52
CA LEU A 217 15.98 11.17 -6.53
C LEU A 217 16.43 11.90 -7.81
N THR A 218 15.59 12.78 -8.37
CA THR A 218 15.84 13.42 -9.66
C THR A 218 16.91 14.50 -9.58
N ARG A 219 16.74 15.49 -8.68
CA ARG A 219 17.62 16.66 -8.56
C ARG A 219 18.80 16.45 -7.61
N GLY A 220 18.68 15.52 -6.66
CA GLY A 220 19.72 15.22 -5.69
C GLY A 220 20.70 14.13 -6.13
N ILE A 221 20.21 13.11 -6.82
CA ILE A 221 20.98 11.91 -7.17
C ILE A 221 21.18 11.79 -8.66
N LEU A 222 20.12 11.56 -9.45
CA LEU A 222 20.24 11.30 -10.90
C LEU A 222 20.94 12.43 -11.63
N LEU A 223 20.63 13.67 -11.34
CA LEU A 223 21.23 14.82 -12.00
C LEU A 223 22.77 14.81 -12.01
N ARG A 224 23.42 14.20 -11.02
CA ARG A 224 24.87 14.10 -10.92
C ARG A 224 25.47 13.14 -11.95
N HIS A 225 24.67 12.17 -12.40
CA HIS A 225 25.09 11.15 -13.36
C HIS A 225 24.78 11.50 -14.82
N TYR A 226 24.01 12.60 -15.06
CA TYR A 226 23.60 13.05 -16.39
C TYR A 226 24.05 14.50 -16.65
N PRO A 227 25.32 14.74 -17.03
CA PRO A 227 25.87 16.11 -17.22
C PRO A 227 25.15 16.94 -18.30
N SER A 228 24.48 16.29 -19.27
CA SER A 228 23.68 16.95 -20.31
C SER A 228 22.34 17.48 -19.84
N ILE A 229 21.91 17.14 -18.60
CA ILE A 229 20.65 17.56 -18.03
C ILE A 229 20.91 18.66 -17.00
N HIS A 230 20.22 19.80 -17.14
CA HIS A 230 20.30 20.90 -16.19
C HIS A 230 19.18 20.82 -15.15
N ARG A 231 19.45 21.29 -13.92
CA ARG A 231 18.48 21.28 -12.82
C ARG A 231 17.15 21.94 -13.19
N ASP A 232 17.23 23.06 -13.92
CA ASP A 232 16.04 23.86 -14.29
C ASP A 232 15.18 23.20 -15.38
N SER A 233 15.70 22.18 -16.07
CA SER A 233 14.91 21.39 -17.02
C SER A 233 14.06 20.33 -16.33
N ILE A 234 14.34 20.02 -15.06
CA ILE A 234 13.56 19.04 -14.28
C ILE A 234 12.37 19.74 -13.65
N ARG A 235 11.16 19.35 -14.04
CA ARG A 235 9.91 19.92 -13.55
C ARG A 235 9.18 18.90 -12.67
N LEU A 236 8.80 19.32 -11.46
CA LEU A 236 8.12 18.50 -10.45
C LEU A 236 6.79 19.16 -10.09
N VAL A 237 5.68 18.47 -10.36
CA VAL A 237 4.33 19.04 -10.21
C VAL A 237 3.49 18.16 -9.30
N LEU A 238 3.07 18.71 -8.17
CA LEU A 238 2.13 18.06 -7.25
C LEU A 238 0.72 18.63 -7.45
N VAL A 239 -0.20 17.77 -7.88
CA VAL A 239 -1.58 18.16 -8.21
C VAL A 239 -2.53 17.76 -7.09
N GLY A 240 -3.25 18.74 -6.53
CA GLY A 240 -4.24 18.50 -5.49
C GLY A 240 -4.81 19.79 -4.91
N SER A 241 -6.07 19.78 -4.51
CA SER A 241 -6.78 20.99 -4.04
C SER A 241 -6.13 21.65 -2.82
N ALA A 242 -5.41 20.90 -2.02
CA ALA A 242 -4.59 21.37 -0.90
C ALA A 242 -3.50 20.35 -0.58
N VAL A 243 -2.37 20.81 -0.06
CA VAL A 243 -1.30 19.94 0.45
C VAL A 243 -1.72 19.46 1.84
N LEU A 244 -1.68 18.14 2.07
CA LEU A 244 -2.03 17.51 3.34
C LEU A 244 -3.37 18.00 3.91
N PRO A 245 -4.51 17.84 3.20
CA PRO A 245 -5.78 18.46 3.57
C PRO A 245 -6.36 17.98 4.90
N GLN A 246 -5.87 16.87 5.45
CA GLN A 246 -6.32 16.30 6.72
C GLN A 246 -5.39 16.63 7.90
N THR A 247 -4.28 17.30 7.62
CA THR A 247 -3.25 17.68 8.60
C THR A 247 -3.56 19.05 9.21
N ALA A 248 -3.07 19.30 10.42
CA ALA A 248 -3.19 20.61 11.07
C ALA A 248 -2.67 21.75 10.18
N THR A 249 -3.44 22.83 10.05
CA THR A 249 -3.22 23.92 9.07
C THR A 249 -1.78 24.46 9.08
N ASN A 250 -1.19 24.66 10.25
CA ASN A 250 0.19 25.17 10.36
C ASN A 250 1.24 24.20 9.81
N LEU A 251 1.05 22.87 9.98
CA LEU A 251 1.94 21.86 9.42
C LEU A 251 1.73 21.71 7.91
N ALA A 252 0.49 21.78 7.45
CA ALA A 252 0.16 21.82 6.02
C ALA A 252 0.79 23.05 5.33
N THR A 253 0.70 24.22 5.95
CA THR A 253 1.35 25.45 5.47
C THR A 253 2.86 25.32 5.43
N TYR A 254 3.47 24.84 6.53
CA TYR A 254 4.91 24.59 6.56
C TYR A 254 5.34 23.61 5.45
N THR A 255 4.59 22.52 5.27
CA THR A 255 4.85 21.54 4.21
C THR A 255 4.79 22.19 2.83
N LYS A 256 3.74 22.96 2.55
CA LYS A 256 3.58 23.72 1.31
C LYS A 256 4.79 24.61 1.05
N ASP A 257 5.22 25.38 2.06
CA ASP A 257 6.37 26.29 1.94
C ASP A 257 7.69 25.53 1.67
N GLN A 258 7.88 24.36 2.30
CA GLN A 258 9.04 23.52 2.04
C GLN A 258 9.06 22.95 0.61
N LEU A 259 7.91 22.53 0.09
CA LEU A 259 7.80 22.06 -1.29
C LEU A 259 8.10 23.17 -2.30
N LEU A 260 7.51 24.35 -2.12
CA LEU A 260 7.76 25.54 -2.96
C LEU A 260 9.22 25.99 -2.94
N LYS A 261 9.87 26.04 -1.76
CA LYS A 261 11.31 26.36 -1.62
C LYS A 261 12.22 25.40 -2.39
N ARG A 262 11.79 24.17 -2.62
CA ARG A 262 12.51 23.17 -3.42
C ARG A 262 12.17 23.25 -4.92
N GLY A 263 11.36 24.21 -5.32
CA GLY A 263 10.93 24.39 -6.71
C GLY A 263 9.96 23.30 -7.19
N ILE A 264 9.16 22.73 -6.28
CA ILE A 264 8.04 21.87 -6.62
C ILE A 264 6.84 22.78 -6.90
N GLU A 265 6.24 22.60 -8.08
CA GLU A 265 5.05 23.31 -8.49
C GLU A 265 3.81 22.68 -7.82
N LEU A 266 2.93 23.50 -7.30
CA LEU A 266 1.69 23.07 -6.66
C LEU A 266 0.50 23.49 -7.51
N GLU A 267 -0.18 22.50 -8.10
CA GLU A 267 -1.38 22.72 -8.92
C GLU A 267 -2.64 22.40 -8.11
N THR A 268 -3.44 23.43 -7.88
CA THR A 268 -4.68 23.31 -7.11
C THR A 268 -5.88 22.88 -7.95
N ALA A 269 -5.82 23.06 -9.27
CA ALA A 269 -6.82 22.54 -10.18
C ALA A 269 -6.81 21.00 -10.19
N ARG A 270 -7.98 20.40 -10.25
CA ARG A 270 -8.11 18.93 -10.28
C ARG A 270 -7.74 18.37 -11.65
N ALA A 271 -7.29 17.12 -11.66
CA ALA A 271 -7.13 16.36 -12.89
C ALA A 271 -8.49 16.19 -13.61
N ALA A 272 -8.51 16.44 -14.91
CA ALA A 272 -9.69 16.27 -15.76
C ALA A 272 -9.57 15.05 -16.68
N LYS A 273 -8.37 14.85 -17.28
CA LYS A 273 -8.06 13.74 -18.18
C LYS A 273 -6.57 13.43 -18.17
N VAL A 274 -6.21 12.17 -18.32
CA VAL A 274 -4.83 11.75 -18.55
C VAL A 274 -4.71 11.14 -19.93
N THR A 275 -3.64 11.46 -20.64
CA THR A 275 -3.29 10.91 -21.95
C THR A 275 -1.86 10.44 -21.96
N ALA A 276 -1.42 9.77 -23.01
CA ALA A 276 -0.01 9.44 -23.24
C ALA A 276 0.92 10.67 -23.28
N GLU A 277 0.33 11.86 -23.54
CA GLU A 277 1.04 13.12 -23.68
C GLU A 277 1.19 13.90 -22.35
N GLY A 278 0.36 13.59 -21.36
CA GLY A 278 0.34 14.29 -20.08
C GLY A 278 -1.01 14.37 -19.40
N LEU A 279 -1.14 15.38 -18.54
CA LEU A 279 -2.30 15.62 -17.68
C LEU A 279 -3.04 16.90 -18.08
N GLU A 280 -4.33 16.78 -18.34
CA GLU A 280 -5.27 17.91 -18.50
C GLU A 280 -5.90 18.23 -17.14
N LEU A 281 -5.95 19.50 -16.79
CA LEU A 281 -6.56 20.02 -15.59
C LEU A 281 -7.99 20.53 -15.87
N GLN A 282 -8.84 20.61 -14.82
CA GLN A 282 -10.23 21.06 -14.95
C GLN A 282 -10.36 22.51 -15.41
N ASP A 283 -9.33 23.34 -15.27
CA ASP A 283 -9.30 24.72 -15.76
C ASP A 283 -8.81 24.84 -17.23
N GLY A 284 -8.62 23.71 -17.92
CA GLY A 284 -8.21 23.64 -19.32
C GLY A 284 -6.69 23.70 -19.54
N ARG A 285 -5.88 23.88 -18.51
CA ARG A 285 -4.42 23.83 -18.63
C ARG A 285 -3.96 22.40 -18.85
N PHE A 286 -2.89 22.23 -19.64
CA PHE A 286 -2.28 20.95 -19.93
C PHE A 286 -0.85 20.91 -19.40
N ILE A 287 -0.48 19.83 -18.71
CA ILE A 287 0.87 19.57 -18.21
C ILE A 287 1.47 18.44 -19.04
N PRO A 288 2.35 18.77 -20.00
CA PRO A 288 3.05 17.75 -20.80
C PRO A 288 3.97 16.92 -19.91
N SER A 289 3.81 15.59 -19.93
CA SER A 289 4.61 14.69 -19.10
C SER A 289 4.51 13.25 -19.59
N HIS A 290 5.60 12.53 -19.54
CA HIS A 290 5.64 11.07 -19.71
C HIS A 290 5.59 10.31 -18.38
N CYS A 291 5.51 11.02 -17.26
CA CYS A 291 5.44 10.42 -15.93
C CYS A 291 4.33 11.05 -15.09
N VAL A 292 3.18 10.42 -15.09
CA VAL A 292 2.06 10.78 -14.20
C VAL A 292 1.86 9.66 -13.19
N ILE A 293 2.03 9.96 -11.90
CA ILE A 293 1.88 9.00 -10.81
C ILE A 293 0.59 9.29 -10.07
N TRP A 294 -0.23 8.25 -9.85
CA TRP A 294 -1.54 8.37 -9.25
C TRP A 294 -1.55 7.96 -7.78
N THR A 295 -1.77 8.90 -6.89
CA THR A 295 -1.94 8.67 -5.44
C THR A 295 -3.30 9.15 -4.93
N ALA A 296 -4.16 9.69 -5.83
CA ALA A 296 -5.44 10.28 -5.47
C ALA A 296 -6.56 9.24 -5.38
N GLY A 297 -7.26 9.26 -4.25
CA GLY A 297 -8.46 8.46 -4.04
C GLY A 297 -8.20 6.96 -3.94
N ASN A 298 -8.89 6.35 -3.00
CA ASN A 298 -8.95 4.91 -2.84
C ASN A 298 -10.39 4.44 -3.02
N ARG A 299 -10.56 3.22 -3.51
CA ARG A 299 -11.84 2.51 -3.53
C ARG A 299 -11.69 1.17 -2.82
N VAL A 300 -12.74 0.69 -2.23
CA VAL A 300 -12.77 -0.67 -1.67
C VAL A 300 -12.52 -1.70 -2.77
N SER A 301 -12.00 -2.87 -2.37
CA SER A 301 -11.85 -4.00 -3.28
C SER A 301 -13.18 -4.31 -4.01
N PRO A 302 -13.17 -4.69 -5.31
CA PRO A 302 -14.37 -5.09 -6.04
C PRO A 302 -15.18 -6.15 -5.30
N VAL A 303 -14.54 -7.12 -4.69
CA VAL A 303 -15.20 -8.17 -3.88
C VAL A 303 -16.03 -7.57 -2.74
N ILE A 304 -15.55 -6.49 -2.10
CA ILE A 304 -16.30 -5.78 -1.06
C ILE A 304 -17.43 -4.94 -1.68
N ALA A 305 -17.17 -4.33 -2.82
CA ALA A 305 -18.17 -3.52 -3.53
C ALA A 305 -19.40 -4.37 -3.94
N ASP A 306 -19.18 -5.62 -4.34
CA ASP A 306 -20.23 -6.54 -4.82
C ASP A 306 -21.01 -7.22 -3.69
N LEU A 307 -20.58 -7.11 -2.42
CA LEU A 307 -21.30 -7.74 -1.30
C LEU A 307 -22.68 -7.11 -1.09
N PRO A 308 -23.73 -7.91 -0.82
CA PRO A 308 -25.09 -7.43 -0.52
C PRO A 308 -25.20 -6.95 0.94
N LEU A 309 -24.24 -6.11 1.38
CA LEU A 309 -24.17 -5.56 2.71
C LEU A 309 -24.33 -4.03 2.69
N VAL A 310 -24.73 -3.44 3.80
CA VAL A 310 -24.91 -2.00 3.92
C VAL A 310 -23.57 -1.28 3.81
N LYS A 311 -23.50 -0.29 2.91
CA LYS A 311 -22.31 0.52 2.63
C LYS A 311 -22.58 1.99 2.89
N VAL A 312 -21.53 2.71 3.26
CA VAL A 312 -21.57 4.19 3.28
C VAL A 312 -21.22 4.75 1.89
N LYS A 313 -21.32 6.06 1.72
CA LYS A 313 -21.17 6.74 0.43
C LYS A 313 -19.86 6.44 -0.31
N ASP A 314 -18.78 6.19 0.40
CA ASP A 314 -17.46 5.88 -0.17
C ASP A 314 -17.25 4.38 -0.48
N GLY A 315 -18.30 3.56 -0.34
CA GLY A 315 -18.31 2.13 -0.62
C GLY A 315 -17.82 1.24 0.54
N ARG A 316 -17.33 1.81 1.65
CA ARG A 316 -16.94 1.03 2.83
C ARG A 316 -18.17 0.42 3.51
N LEU A 317 -18.00 -0.77 4.09
CA LEU A 317 -19.06 -1.45 4.82
C LEU A 317 -19.38 -0.70 6.11
N LYS A 318 -20.68 -0.52 6.37
CA LYS A 318 -21.15 -0.01 7.66
C LYS A 318 -21.00 -1.09 8.71
N VAL A 319 -20.31 -0.78 9.81
CA VAL A 319 -20.07 -1.70 10.91
C VAL A 319 -20.49 -1.08 12.23
N ASN A 320 -20.84 -1.92 13.21
CA ASN A 320 -21.10 -1.48 14.58
C ASN A 320 -19.79 -1.28 15.38
N GLU A 321 -19.90 -0.90 16.64
CA GLU A 321 -18.76 -0.66 17.53
C GLU A 321 -17.93 -1.92 17.85
N TYR A 322 -18.39 -3.10 17.44
CA TYR A 322 -17.72 -4.41 17.55
C TYR A 322 -17.21 -4.91 16.18
N PHE A 323 -17.14 -4.06 15.15
CA PHE A 323 -16.71 -4.38 13.78
C PHE A 323 -17.65 -5.30 12.99
N GLU A 324 -18.78 -5.71 13.53
CA GLU A 324 -19.71 -6.58 12.84
C GLU A 324 -20.42 -5.80 11.72
N ALA A 325 -20.43 -6.37 10.53
CA ALA A 325 -21.06 -5.76 9.35
C ALA A 325 -22.57 -5.75 9.50
N GLU A 326 -23.21 -4.60 9.21
CA GLU A 326 -24.66 -4.47 9.31
C GLU A 326 -25.35 -5.44 8.35
N GLY A 327 -26.22 -6.27 8.87
CA GLY A 327 -26.96 -7.29 8.12
C GLY A 327 -26.29 -8.68 8.03
N ALA A 328 -25.08 -8.88 8.60
CA ALA A 328 -24.38 -10.17 8.51
C ALA A 328 -23.73 -10.60 9.82
N ARG A 329 -24.43 -11.41 10.60
CA ARG A 329 -23.91 -11.93 11.88
C ARG A 329 -22.68 -12.82 11.69
N GLY A 330 -21.60 -12.52 12.43
CA GLY A 330 -20.34 -13.24 12.38
C GLY A 330 -19.45 -12.85 11.21
N VAL A 331 -19.82 -11.79 10.49
CA VAL A 331 -18.99 -11.14 9.44
C VAL A 331 -18.51 -9.81 9.97
N TYR A 332 -17.19 -9.63 10.03
CA TYR A 332 -16.55 -8.43 10.54
C TYR A 332 -15.76 -7.72 9.43
N ALA A 333 -15.71 -6.40 9.49
CA ALA A 333 -14.87 -5.62 8.59
C ALA A 333 -14.08 -4.56 9.37
N LEU A 334 -12.84 -4.30 8.92
CA LEU A 334 -11.95 -3.32 9.54
C LEU A 334 -10.95 -2.74 8.54
N GLY A 335 -10.20 -1.72 8.97
CA GLY A 335 -9.27 -0.99 8.12
C GLY A 335 -10.00 -0.28 6.97
N ASP A 336 -9.40 -0.32 5.78
CA ASP A 336 -9.94 0.38 4.60
C ASP A 336 -11.28 -0.20 4.10
N ASN A 337 -11.73 -1.34 4.62
CA ASN A 337 -13.01 -1.95 4.22
C ASN A 337 -14.20 -1.48 5.06
N ALA A 338 -13.96 -0.86 6.22
CA ALA A 338 -15.00 -0.52 7.18
C ALA A 338 -15.15 0.98 7.41
N ALA A 339 -16.39 1.42 7.54
CA ALA A 339 -16.75 2.75 8.02
C ALA A 339 -17.22 2.66 9.48
N GLN A 340 -16.26 2.40 10.37
CA GLN A 340 -16.52 2.41 11.81
C GLN A 340 -16.53 3.84 12.32
N ILE A 341 -17.56 4.21 13.04
CA ILE A 341 -17.72 5.58 13.56
C ILE A 341 -16.82 5.81 14.76
N ASP A 342 -16.04 6.89 14.70
CA ASP A 342 -15.29 7.41 15.84
C ASP A 342 -16.26 8.12 16.79
N PRO A 343 -16.42 7.64 18.04
CA PRO A 343 -17.34 8.24 18.99
C PRO A 343 -16.94 9.65 19.42
N HIS A 344 -15.70 10.10 19.16
CA HIS A 344 -15.25 11.44 19.50
C HIS A 344 -15.60 12.48 18.42
N THR A 345 -15.64 12.06 17.15
CA THR A 345 -15.87 12.97 16.03
C THR A 345 -17.24 12.78 15.35
N GLY A 346 -17.91 11.66 15.61
CA GLY A 346 -19.16 11.27 14.94
C GLY A 346 -18.96 10.90 13.45
N SER A 347 -17.73 10.88 12.96
CA SER A 347 -17.37 10.55 11.58
C SER A 347 -16.66 9.20 11.51
N PRO A 348 -16.65 8.52 10.36
CA PRO A 348 -15.88 7.30 10.21
C PRO A 348 -14.38 7.52 10.42
N TYR A 349 -13.72 6.60 11.11
CA TYR A 349 -12.26 6.60 11.24
C TYR A 349 -11.59 6.69 9.85
N VAL A 350 -10.46 7.41 9.82
CA VAL A 350 -9.63 7.52 8.60
C VAL A 350 -8.99 6.16 8.31
N ALA A 351 -9.01 5.76 7.03
CA ALA A 351 -8.42 4.52 6.54
C ALA A 351 -6.89 4.62 6.52
N THR A 352 -6.25 4.30 7.65
CA THR A 352 -4.79 4.32 7.82
C THR A 352 -4.32 3.09 8.60
N ALA A 353 -3.05 2.72 8.42
CA ALA A 353 -2.41 1.65 9.20
C ALA A 353 -2.44 1.94 10.72
N GLN A 354 -2.38 3.22 11.11
CA GLN A 354 -2.43 3.65 12.52
C GLN A 354 -3.78 3.32 13.19
N VAL A 355 -4.86 3.35 12.43
CA VAL A 355 -6.20 2.95 12.89
C VAL A 355 -6.40 1.44 12.73
N ALA A 356 -5.99 0.87 11.61
CA ALA A 356 -6.19 -0.55 11.28
C ALA A 356 -5.55 -1.51 12.30
N VAL A 357 -4.35 -1.19 12.83
CA VAL A 357 -3.68 -2.05 13.82
C VAL A 357 -4.41 -2.09 15.17
N PRO A 358 -4.80 -0.97 15.80
CA PRO A 358 -5.65 -1.01 17.00
C PRO A 358 -7.02 -1.65 16.76
N GLN A 359 -7.65 -1.42 15.59
CA GLN A 359 -8.90 -2.10 15.23
C GLN A 359 -8.72 -3.63 15.22
N ALA A 360 -7.63 -4.13 14.61
CA ALA A 360 -7.34 -5.56 14.55
C ALA A 360 -7.17 -6.19 15.94
N LYS A 361 -6.45 -5.50 16.84
CA LYS A 361 -6.31 -5.95 18.24
C LYS A 361 -7.64 -5.97 19.00
N ALA A 362 -8.46 -4.96 18.79
CA ALA A 362 -9.78 -4.87 19.39
C ALA A 362 -10.72 -5.95 18.84
N LEU A 363 -10.72 -6.18 17.51
CA LEU A 363 -11.53 -7.24 16.91
C LEU A 363 -11.12 -8.63 17.41
N ALA A 364 -9.83 -8.91 17.57
CA ALA A 364 -9.37 -10.15 18.16
C ALA A 364 -9.94 -10.35 19.58
N SER A 365 -9.99 -9.28 20.40
CA SER A 365 -10.62 -9.33 21.73
C SER A 365 -12.14 -9.51 21.67
N VAL A 366 -12.80 -8.93 20.67
CA VAL A 366 -14.25 -9.09 20.45
C VAL A 366 -14.58 -10.52 20.07
N ILE A 367 -13.83 -11.13 19.15
CA ILE A 367 -14.03 -12.53 18.73
C ILE A 367 -13.75 -13.49 19.90
N GLU A 368 -12.67 -13.27 20.65
CA GLU A 368 -12.37 -14.04 21.87
C GLU A 368 -13.53 -13.96 22.89
N ALA A 369 -14.00 -12.76 23.20
CA ALA A 369 -15.10 -12.54 24.13
C ALA A 369 -16.37 -13.25 23.68
N GLU A 370 -16.69 -13.21 22.39
CA GLU A 370 -17.87 -13.89 21.84
C GLU A 370 -17.76 -15.41 21.93
N LEU A 371 -16.58 -15.98 21.66
CA LEU A 371 -16.33 -17.42 21.74
C LEU A 371 -16.33 -17.93 23.20
N THR A 372 -15.97 -17.07 24.15
CA THR A 372 -15.92 -17.42 25.59
C THR A 372 -17.18 -17.01 26.36
N GLY A 373 -18.17 -16.38 25.70
CA GLY A 373 -19.36 -15.85 26.36
C GLY A 373 -19.09 -14.65 27.28
N ARG A 374 -17.95 -13.98 27.14
CA ARG A 374 -17.58 -12.78 27.88
C ARG A 374 -18.20 -11.52 27.26
N PRO A 375 -18.42 -10.44 28.03
CA PRO A 375 -18.91 -9.18 27.47
C PRO A 375 -17.90 -8.58 26.50
N LYS A 376 -18.39 -8.16 25.34
CA LYS A 376 -17.61 -7.46 24.31
C LYS A 376 -17.36 -6.02 24.75
N ARG A 377 -16.20 -5.46 24.37
CA ARG A 377 -15.86 -4.06 24.60
C ARG A 377 -15.94 -3.29 23.28
N PRO A 378 -16.63 -2.14 23.23
CA PRO A 378 -16.69 -1.31 22.05
C PRO A 378 -15.31 -0.73 21.73
N PHE A 379 -15.04 -0.58 20.44
CA PHE A 379 -13.78 0.04 19.98
C PHE A 379 -13.81 1.54 20.24
N ARG A 380 -12.75 2.02 20.85
CA ARG A 380 -12.46 3.45 21.01
C ARG A 380 -10.98 3.66 20.83
N PHE A 381 -10.63 4.57 19.95
CA PHE A 381 -9.24 4.87 19.65
C PHE A 381 -9.07 6.36 19.37
N LYS A 382 -8.07 6.97 19.99
CA LYS A 382 -7.66 8.35 19.68
C LYS A 382 -6.42 8.28 18.81
N VAL A 383 -6.47 8.92 17.65
CA VAL A 383 -5.32 9.05 16.75
C VAL A 383 -4.18 9.76 17.50
N LEU A 384 -3.01 9.12 17.54
CA LEU A 384 -1.86 9.62 18.32
C LEU A 384 -1.16 10.78 17.64
N GLY A 385 -1.43 11.02 16.37
CA GLY A 385 -0.84 12.07 15.56
C GLY A 385 -0.44 11.57 14.18
N GLU A 386 0.25 12.41 13.45
CA GLU A 386 0.69 12.14 12.09
C GLU A 386 2.14 12.59 11.89
N MET A 387 2.83 11.93 10.96
CA MET A 387 4.22 12.27 10.62
C MET A 387 4.39 12.11 9.12
N VAL A 388 4.95 13.11 8.45
CA VAL A 388 5.15 13.15 7.00
C VAL A 388 6.61 13.52 6.71
N PRO A 389 7.43 12.59 6.22
CA PRO A 389 8.77 12.91 5.76
C PRO A 389 8.71 13.74 4.47
N LEU A 390 9.51 14.78 4.40
CA LEU A 390 9.57 15.69 3.23
C LEU A 390 10.90 15.60 2.49
N SER A 391 11.92 15.07 3.12
CA SER A 391 13.24 14.85 2.52
C SER A 391 14.16 14.13 3.50
N ARG A 392 15.42 13.98 3.11
CA ARG A 392 16.51 13.33 3.84
C ARG A 392 16.70 13.80 5.30
N ARG A 393 16.34 15.07 5.63
CA ARG A 393 16.51 15.64 6.99
C ARG A 393 15.36 16.53 7.41
N THR A 394 14.23 16.42 6.76
CA THR A 394 13.06 17.27 7.01
C THR A 394 11.81 16.46 7.04
N ALA A 395 10.99 16.65 8.06
CA ALA A 395 9.65 16.09 8.17
C ALA A 395 8.76 17.08 8.92
N VAL A 396 7.47 16.81 8.90
CA VAL A 396 6.50 17.41 9.82
C VAL A 396 5.90 16.32 10.68
N ALA A 397 5.62 16.64 11.92
CA ALA A 397 4.98 15.72 12.86
C ALA A 397 4.03 16.48 13.77
N ASP A 398 2.89 15.88 14.04
CA ASP A 398 2.02 16.23 15.17
C ASP A 398 1.90 14.96 16.03
N LEU A 399 2.47 14.98 17.21
CA LEU A 399 2.45 13.87 18.14
C LEU A 399 1.78 14.31 19.44
N LEU A 400 0.57 13.84 19.66
CA LEU A 400 -0.23 14.18 20.87
C LEU A 400 -0.40 15.70 21.07
N GLY A 401 -0.43 16.48 19.96
CA GLY A 401 -0.54 17.95 19.97
C GLY A 401 0.81 18.67 20.01
N ILE A 402 1.94 17.94 20.13
CA ILE A 402 3.29 18.52 20.02
C ILE A 402 3.67 18.55 18.55
N LYS A 403 3.83 19.75 18.00
CA LYS A 403 4.15 19.97 16.60
C LYS A 403 5.65 20.12 16.43
N LEU A 404 6.24 19.23 15.67
CA LEU A 404 7.66 19.19 15.33
C LEU A 404 7.85 19.38 13.82
N VAL A 405 8.93 20.06 13.45
CA VAL A 405 9.32 20.27 12.05
C VAL A 405 10.82 20.09 11.87
N GLY A 406 11.25 19.87 10.63
CA GLY A 406 12.67 19.77 10.28
C GLY A 406 13.30 18.46 10.75
N PHE A 407 14.56 18.55 11.21
CA PHE A 407 15.38 17.40 11.56
C PHE A 407 14.81 16.56 12.72
N LEU A 408 14.31 17.20 13.78
CA LEU A 408 13.74 16.50 14.93
C LEU A 408 12.51 15.67 14.55
N ALA A 409 11.64 16.23 13.72
CA ALA A 409 10.49 15.50 13.20
C ALA A 409 10.92 14.32 12.31
N TRP A 410 11.92 14.52 11.47
CA TRP A 410 12.48 13.48 10.60
C TRP A 410 13.13 12.34 11.40
N PHE A 411 13.96 12.67 12.39
CA PHE A 411 14.58 11.67 13.26
C PHE A 411 13.51 10.88 14.05
N GLY A 412 12.54 11.61 14.64
CA GLY A 412 11.41 11.00 15.33
C GLY A 412 10.60 10.05 14.41
N TRP A 413 10.37 10.45 13.17
CA TRP A 413 9.73 9.61 12.17
C TRP A 413 10.51 8.29 11.97
N LYS A 414 11.82 8.35 11.72
CA LYS A 414 12.67 7.16 11.55
C LYS A 414 12.59 6.22 12.77
N VAL A 415 12.69 6.76 13.98
CA VAL A 415 12.59 5.96 15.22
C VAL A 415 11.23 5.31 15.37
N VAL A 416 10.13 6.06 15.19
CA VAL A 416 8.77 5.54 15.34
C VAL A 416 8.49 4.43 14.31
N TYR A 417 8.88 4.64 13.05
CA TYR A 417 8.62 3.65 12.01
C TYR A 417 9.51 2.43 12.14
N MET A 418 10.77 2.58 12.55
CA MET A 418 11.65 1.46 12.92
C MET A 418 11.02 0.58 14.01
N LEU A 419 10.50 1.20 15.08
CA LEU A 419 9.88 0.44 16.18
C LEU A 419 8.59 -0.28 15.77
N LYS A 420 7.87 0.22 14.75
CA LYS A 420 6.67 -0.42 14.20
C LYS A 420 6.97 -1.62 13.28
N LEU A 421 8.21 -1.82 12.86
CA LEU A 421 8.58 -2.97 12.03
C LEU A 421 8.42 -4.29 12.81
N PRO A 422 7.90 -5.36 12.17
CA PRO A 422 7.41 -6.54 12.88
C PRO A 422 8.51 -7.41 13.52
N THR A 423 9.75 -7.37 13.01
CA THR A 423 10.85 -8.22 13.50
C THR A 423 12.12 -7.42 13.76
N LEU A 424 12.97 -7.93 14.66
CA LEU A 424 14.28 -7.33 14.93
C LEU A 424 15.16 -7.32 13.66
N ALA A 425 15.15 -8.40 12.89
CA ALA A 425 15.88 -8.47 11.62
C ALA A 425 15.45 -7.40 10.63
N ALA A 426 14.14 -7.10 10.56
CA ALA A 426 13.60 -6.02 9.74
C ALA A 426 14.12 -4.65 10.19
N ARG A 427 14.10 -4.40 11.50
CA ARG A 427 14.62 -3.16 12.08
C ARG A 427 16.08 -2.93 11.76
N LEU A 428 16.90 -3.98 11.93
CA LEU A 428 18.35 -3.92 11.62
C LEU A 428 18.60 -3.63 10.13
N ARG A 429 17.88 -4.28 9.21
CA ARG A 429 18.05 -4.07 7.77
C ARG A 429 17.74 -2.62 7.38
N VAL A 430 16.61 -2.08 7.84
CA VAL A 430 16.23 -0.71 7.54
C VAL A 430 17.19 0.31 8.18
N VAL A 431 17.68 0.05 9.39
CA VAL A 431 18.72 0.89 10.01
C VAL A 431 20.01 0.84 9.20
N LEU A 432 20.41 -0.33 8.68
CA LEU A 432 21.56 -0.45 7.80
C LEU A 432 21.38 0.33 6.49
N ASP A 433 20.22 0.23 5.83
CA ASP A 433 19.92 1.02 4.63
C ASP A 433 20.09 2.52 4.91
N TRP A 434 19.46 3.01 5.96
CA TRP A 434 19.58 4.41 6.36
C TRP A 434 21.00 4.82 6.76
N SER A 435 21.79 3.90 7.32
CA SER A 435 23.18 4.16 7.67
C SER A 435 24.05 4.23 6.42
N VAL A 436 23.87 3.30 5.48
CA VAL A 436 24.56 3.32 4.18
C VAL A 436 24.23 4.60 3.42
N GLU A 437 22.96 5.02 3.40
CA GLU A 437 22.52 6.25 2.74
C GLU A 437 23.17 7.54 3.29
N LEU A 438 23.66 7.53 4.54
CA LEU A 438 24.37 8.69 5.12
C LEU A 438 25.77 8.90 4.52
N PHE A 439 26.43 7.80 4.09
CA PHE A 439 27.83 7.81 3.64
C PHE A 439 27.99 7.55 2.15
N PHE A 440 27.03 6.85 1.53
CA PHE A 440 27.08 6.45 0.14
C PHE A 440 25.87 7.00 -0.63
N GLU A 441 26.05 7.17 -1.93
CA GLU A 441 24.94 7.53 -2.82
C GLU A 441 24.01 6.35 -3.04
N ARG A 442 22.74 6.64 -3.33
CA ARG A 442 21.76 5.61 -3.66
C ARG A 442 22.10 4.95 -4.98
N ASP A 443 21.88 3.67 -5.06
CA ASP A 443 21.96 2.92 -6.32
C ASP A 443 20.92 3.45 -7.32
N VAL A 444 21.36 3.68 -8.57
CA VAL A 444 20.53 4.15 -9.68
C VAL A 444 20.28 3.06 -10.73
N SER A 445 20.57 1.80 -10.41
CA SER A 445 20.33 0.67 -11.32
C SER A 445 18.84 0.40 -11.50
N GLU A 446 18.44 0.08 -12.72
CA GLU A 446 17.11 -0.44 -13.00
C GLU A 446 16.99 -1.91 -12.56
N LEU A 447 15.90 -2.22 -11.88
CA LEU A 447 15.55 -3.60 -11.55
C LEU A 447 14.73 -4.19 -12.71
N THR A 448 15.31 -5.09 -13.50
CA THR A 448 14.58 -5.75 -14.57
C THR A 448 13.44 -6.60 -14.01
N VAL A 449 12.23 -6.09 -14.10
CA VAL A 449 11.00 -6.85 -13.85
C VAL A 449 10.54 -7.39 -15.19
N ALA A 450 10.72 -8.70 -15.43
CA ALA A 450 10.14 -9.32 -16.60
C ALA A 450 8.63 -9.06 -16.58
N LYS A 451 8.10 -8.37 -17.59
CA LYS A 451 6.67 -8.30 -17.82
C LYS A 451 6.21 -9.75 -17.96
N GLY A 452 5.50 -10.27 -16.97
CA GLY A 452 4.86 -11.56 -17.11
C GLY A 452 3.97 -11.46 -18.35
N GLY A 453 4.31 -12.21 -19.38
CA GLY A 453 3.54 -12.24 -20.61
C GLY A 453 2.11 -12.60 -20.27
N GLY A 454 1.23 -11.64 -20.37
CA GLY A 454 -0.20 -11.83 -20.52
C GLY A 454 -0.43 -11.90 -22.02
N ASP A 455 -0.52 -13.10 -22.54
CA ASP A 455 -1.26 -13.42 -23.75
C ASP A 455 -2.71 -13.75 -23.37
#